data_9838e116b6287bdeb5a989da69bd7ae5
#
_entry.id   9838e116b6287bdeb5a989da69bd7ae5
#
_cell.length_a   1.000
_cell.length_b   1.000
_cell.length_c   1.000
_cell.angle_alpha   90.00
_cell.angle_beta   90.00
_cell.angle_gamma   90.00
#
_symmetry.space_group_name_H-M   'P 1'
#
loop_
_entity.id
_entity.type
_entity.pdbx_description
1 polymer ?
#
loop_
_entity_poly.entity_id
_entity_poly.type
_entity_poly.pdbx_seq_one_letter_code
_entity_poly.pdbx_strand_id
1 'polypeptide(L)'
;MTSDDSKAAFLSIPWARSILNRPNIVCRVPGSRKPKSSTEDTLFAEILKTPRTFTNCISYYTKPADDDPSINEVSTLIRMGDGMNGHPGILHGGIVASVLDEAMGILQNVNQERDHLRRVATLDIKYLKPVHTPDSLLVTARYTKRDGRKEWIHAEIKQHLSHGEDDYGEEIVCATGDALFIEPKPRTNKL
;
A
#
# COMPACT_ATOMS: atom_id res chain seq x y z
N MET A 1 -13.43 11.34 3.47
CA MET A 1 -13.62 9.95 3.92
C MET A 1 -12.80 9.76 5.17
N THR A 2 -13.41 9.39 6.26
CA THR A 2 -12.75 9.10 7.55
C THR A 2 -12.13 7.70 7.54
N SER A 3 -11.34 7.36 8.57
CA SER A 3 -10.83 6.00 8.76
C SER A 3 -11.95 4.98 8.90
N ASP A 4 -13.04 5.37 9.57
CA ASP A 4 -14.20 4.50 9.81
C ASP A 4 -14.99 4.23 8.54
N ASP A 5 -15.21 5.25 7.69
CA ASP A 5 -15.85 5.08 6.39
C ASP A 5 -15.05 4.13 5.49
N SER A 6 -13.72 4.30 5.47
CA SER A 6 -12.83 3.44 4.68
C SER A 6 -12.80 2.01 5.20
N LYS A 7 -12.80 1.82 6.53
CA LYS A 7 -12.86 0.50 7.16
C LYS A 7 -14.18 -0.20 6.85
N ALA A 8 -15.30 0.51 6.96
CA ALA A 8 -16.64 -0.03 6.72
C ALA A 8 -16.78 -0.65 5.32
N ALA A 9 -16.13 -0.05 4.29
CA ALA A 9 -16.16 -0.56 2.92
C ALA A 9 -15.56 -1.96 2.75
N PHE A 10 -14.67 -2.39 3.67
CA PHE A 10 -14.03 -3.71 3.64
C PHE A 10 -14.69 -4.72 4.57
N LEU A 11 -15.56 -4.30 5.49
CA LEU A 11 -16.20 -5.22 6.43
C LEU A 11 -17.23 -6.16 5.78
N SER A 12 -17.71 -5.83 4.57
CA SER A 12 -18.56 -6.72 3.76
C SER A 12 -17.79 -7.86 3.11
N ILE A 13 -16.45 -7.79 3.07
CA ILE A 13 -15.57 -8.80 2.45
C ILE A 13 -15.07 -9.72 3.56
N PRO A 14 -15.41 -11.04 3.57
CA PRO A 14 -15.14 -11.94 4.69
C PRO A 14 -13.66 -11.98 5.10
N TRP A 15 -12.74 -12.17 4.13
CA TRP A 15 -11.31 -12.22 4.41
C TRP A 15 -10.76 -10.88 4.94
N ALA A 16 -11.19 -9.74 4.39
CA ALA A 16 -10.75 -8.43 4.85
C ALA A 16 -11.30 -8.10 6.23
N ARG A 17 -12.56 -8.47 6.51
CA ARG A 17 -13.19 -8.37 7.84
C ARG A 17 -12.41 -9.16 8.89
N SER A 18 -11.97 -10.38 8.58
CA SER A 18 -11.18 -11.20 9.51
C SER A 18 -9.87 -10.53 9.89
N ILE A 19 -9.22 -9.86 8.93
CA ILE A 19 -7.99 -9.09 9.15
C ILE A 19 -8.28 -7.86 10.02
N LEU A 20 -9.28 -7.06 9.65
CA LEU A 20 -9.59 -5.79 10.31
C LEU A 20 -10.17 -5.93 11.72
N ASN A 21 -10.57 -7.13 12.11
CA ASN A 21 -11.04 -7.44 13.46
C ASN A 21 -9.94 -8.08 14.35
N ARG A 22 -8.71 -8.22 13.87
CA ARG A 22 -7.59 -8.70 14.69
C ARG A 22 -7.33 -7.73 15.85
N PRO A 23 -6.99 -8.24 17.05
CA PRO A 23 -6.60 -7.37 18.17
C PRO A 23 -5.29 -6.63 17.83
N ASN A 24 -5.08 -5.51 18.49
CA ASN A 24 -3.83 -4.73 18.44
C ASN A 24 -3.42 -4.21 17.06
N ILE A 25 -4.35 -4.07 16.11
CA ILE A 25 -4.07 -3.38 14.86
C ILE A 25 -4.47 -1.91 14.94
N VAL A 26 -3.67 -1.06 14.31
CA VAL A 26 -3.95 0.35 14.09
C VAL A 26 -4.32 0.54 12.63
N CYS A 27 -5.54 1.05 12.37
CA CYS A 27 -6.03 1.32 11.02
C CYS A 27 -5.95 2.82 10.71
N ARG A 28 -5.47 3.17 9.52
CA ARG A 28 -5.37 4.57 9.06
C ARG A 28 -5.68 4.68 7.57
N VAL A 29 -6.31 5.78 7.18
CA VAL A 29 -6.31 6.20 5.77
C VAL A 29 -4.91 6.75 5.46
N PRO A 30 -4.20 6.22 4.44
CA PRO A 30 -2.89 6.72 4.06
C PRO A 30 -2.87 8.24 3.82
N GLY A 31 -1.77 8.90 4.17
CA GLY A 31 -1.61 10.34 3.95
C GLY A 31 -1.72 10.73 2.49
N SER A 32 -1.20 9.88 1.61
CA SER A 32 -1.28 10.00 0.15
C SER A 32 -2.71 9.94 -0.43
N ARG A 33 -3.69 9.51 0.35
CA ARG A 33 -5.12 9.55 -0.04
C ARG A 33 -5.82 10.85 0.36
N LYS A 34 -5.10 11.80 0.96
CA LYS A 34 -5.64 13.08 1.41
C LYS A 34 -5.11 14.19 0.51
N PRO A 35 -6.00 14.97 -0.17
CA PRO A 35 -5.57 16.14 -0.93
C PRO A 35 -4.75 17.09 -0.04
N LYS A 36 -3.70 17.65 -0.61
CA LYS A 36 -2.81 18.61 0.04
C LYS A 36 -2.88 19.97 -0.65
N SER A 37 -2.42 21.02 0.00
CA SER A 37 -2.32 22.36 -0.60
C SER A 37 -1.23 22.45 -1.68
N SER A 38 -0.30 21.49 -1.70
CA SER A 38 0.71 21.31 -2.74
C SER A 38 0.24 20.27 -3.77
N THR A 39 1.04 20.04 -4.82
CA THR A 39 0.82 18.95 -5.80
C THR A 39 1.29 17.59 -5.32
N GLU A 40 1.76 17.49 -4.05
CA GLU A 40 2.18 16.24 -3.45
C GLU A 40 1.00 15.27 -3.36
N ASP A 41 1.23 14.01 -3.70
CA ASP A 41 0.26 12.90 -3.69
C ASP A 41 -0.96 13.08 -4.61
N THR A 42 -1.01 14.06 -5.51
CA THR A 42 -2.14 14.29 -6.42
C THR A 42 -2.56 13.02 -7.14
N LEU A 43 -1.61 12.16 -7.54
CA LEU A 43 -1.91 10.90 -8.22
C LEU A 43 -2.86 10.02 -7.39
N PHE A 44 -2.54 9.75 -6.12
CA PHE A 44 -3.33 8.87 -5.26
C PHE A 44 -4.45 9.60 -4.51
N ALA A 45 -4.28 10.90 -4.23
CA ALA A 45 -5.26 11.70 -3.51
C ALA A 45 -6.46 12.12 -4.37
N GLU A 46 -6.25 12.31 -5.68
CA GLU A 46 -7.22 12.91 -6.59
C GLU A 46 -7.45 12.05 -7.84
N ILE A 47 -6.41 11.82 -8.65
CA ILE A 47 -6.53 11.16 -9.97
C ILE A 47 -7.00 9.70 -9.83
N LEU A 48 -6.36 8.94 -8.96
CA LEU A 48 -6.70 7.54 -8.70
C LEU A 48 -7.69 7.38 -7.53
N LYS A 49 -8.66 8.30 -7.39
CA LYS A 49 -9.67 8.31 -6.34
C LYS A 49 -11.08 8.44 -6.90
N THR A 50 -11.42 7.59 -7.84
CA THR A 50 -12.74 7.57 -8.50
C THR A 50 -13.39 6.20 -8.36
N PRO A 51 -14.70 6.06 -8.65
CA PRO A 51 -15.37 4.76 -8.67
C PRO A 51 -14.76 3.75 -9.64
N ARG A 52 -14.09 4.24 -10.69
CA ARG A 52 -13.42 3.39 -11.68
C ARG A 52 -11.95 3.11 -11.38
N THR A 53 -11.34 3.81 -10.41
CA THR A 53 -9.95 3.62 -9.99
C THR A 53 -9.89 3.02 -8.59
N PHE A 54 -9.15 3.61 -7.64
CA PHE A 54 -9.11 3.15 -6.24
C PHE A 54 -10.23 3.79 -5.44
N THR A 55 -11.33 3.07 -5.20
CA THR A 55 -12.51 3.59 -4.50
C THR A 55 -12.25 3.76 -3.01
N ASN A 56 -11.64 2.76 -2.38
CA ASN A 56 -11.35 2.73 -0.95
C ASN A 56 -9.91 2.26 -0.72
N CYS A 57 -9.31 2.81 0.33
CA CYS A 57 -7.96 2.44 0.74
C CYS A 57 -7.84 2.61 2.25
N ILE A 58 -7.33 1.59 2.93
CA ILE A 58 -7.03 1.63 4.37
C ILE A 58 -5.76 0.85 4.65
N SER A 59 -4.83 1.46 5.36
CA SER A 59 -3.62 0.79 5.82
C SER A 59 -3.77 0.38 7.27
N TYR A 60 -3.14 -0.73 7.62
CA TYR A 60 -3.07 -1.21 9.00
C TYR A 60 -1.71 -1.79 9.31
N TYR A 61 -1.36 -1.77 10.58
CA TYR A 61 -0.17 -2.39 11.15
C TYR A 61 -0.46 -2.84 12.58
N THR A 62 0.32 -3.78 13.08
CA THR A 62 0.25 -4.18 14.49
C THR A 62 0.81 -3.06 15.36
N LYS A 63 0.10 -2.68 16.43
CA LYS A 63 0.60 -1.69 17.38
C LYS A 63 1.97 -2.14 17.88
N PRO A 64 3.02 -1.31 17.73
CA PRO A 64 4.36 -1.66 18.20
C PRO A 64 4.40 -1.77 19.72
N ALA A 65 5.39 -2.49 20.24
CA ALA A 65 5.66 -2.56 21.67
C ALA A 65 6.21 -1.22 22.18
N ASP A 66 6.04 -0.96 23.49
CA ASP A 66 6.45 0.33 24.06
C ASP A 66 7.98 0.50 24.08
N ASP A 67 8.74 -0.60 24.11
CA ASP A 67 10.20 -0.63 24.07
C ASP A 67 10.80 -0.61 22.66
N ASP A 68 10.03 -0.95 21.63
CA ASP A 68 10.40 -0.81 20.22
C ASP A 68 9.24 -0.19 19.42
N PRO A 69 9.21 1.14 19.29
CA PRO A 69 8.14 1.82 18.58
C PRO A 69 8.20 1.67 17.06
N SER A 70 9.18 0.93 16.51
CA SER A 70 9.35 0.77 15.07
C SER A 70 8.27 -0.13 14.47
N ILE A 71 7.74 0.30 13.32
CA ILE A 71 6.77 -0.46 12.53
C ILE A 71 7.53 -1.11 11.37
N ASN A 72 7.72 -2.42 11.44
CA ASN A 72 8.51 -3.15 10.46
C ASN A 72 7.71 -3.60 9.24
N GLU A 73 6.38 -3.62 9.36
CA GLU A 73 5.46 -4.04 8.31
C GLU A 73 4.17 -3.23 8.33
N VAL A 74 3.70 -2.84 7.14
CA VAL A 74 2.40 -2.21 6.93
C VAL A 74 1.67 -2.94 5.83
N SER A 75 0.40 -3.22 6.04
CA SER A 75 -0.49 -3.76 5.02
C SER A 75 -1.54 -2.73 4.63
N THR A 76 -1.92 -2.73 3.36
CA THR A 76 -2.91 -1.82 2.80
C THR A 76 -3.96 -2.61 2.03
N LEU A 77 -5.21 -2.43 2.41
CA LEU A 77 -6.37 -2.90 1.65
C LEU A 77 -6.78 -1.82 0.64
N ILE A 78 -6.93 -2.22 -0.61
CA ILE A 78 -7.32 -1.34 -1.72
C ILE A 78 -8.48 -1.98 -2.46
N ARG A 79 -9.60 -1.26 -2.57
CA ARG A 79 -10.71 -1.63 -3.45
C ARG A 79 -10.63 -0.84 -4.74
N MET A 80 -10.76 -1.52 -5.89
CA MET A 80 -10.58 -0.89 -7.19
C MET A 80 -11.70 -1.25 -8.17
N GLY A 81 -11.92 -0.32 -9.10
CA GLY A 81 -12.75 -0.52 -10.29
C GLY A 81 -11.91 -1.01 -11.47
N ASP A 82 -12.52 -0.99 -12.65
CA ASP A 82 -11.98 -1.49 -13.92
C ASP A 82 -11.30 -0.42 -14.79
N GLY A 83 -11.26 0.83 -14.35
CA GLY A 83 -10.77 1.96 -15.14
C GLY A 83 -9.25 2.04 -15.31
N MET A 84 -8.51 1.10 -14.71
CA MET A 84 -7.05 1.03 -14.78
C MET A 84 -6.55 -0.25 -15.46
N ASN A 85 -7.40 -0.87 -16.28
CA ASN A 85 -7.08 -2.14 -16.93
C ASN A 85 -6.08 -1.93 -18.08
N GLY A 86 -5.15 -2.86 -18.22
CA GLY A 86 -4.29 -3.00 -19.40
C GLY A 86 -4.86 -4.01 -20.40
N HIS A 87 -5.54 -5.04 -19.90
CA HIS A 87 -6.31 -6.03 -20.66
C HIS A 87 -7.70 -6.19 -20.03
N PRO A 88 -8.70 -6.75 -20.74
CA PRO A 88 -10.02 -6.96 -20.18
C PRO A 88 -9.99 -7.72 -18.85
N GLY A 89 -10.50 -7.10 -17.78
CA GLY A 89 -10.53 -7.67 -16.43
C GLY A 89 -9.17 -7.81 -15.73
N ILE A 90 -8.09 -7.20 -16.26
CA ILE A 90 -6.74 -7.30 -15.69
C ILE A 90 -6.13 -5.91 -15.50
N LEU A 91 -5.67 -5.63 -14.30
CA LEU A 91 -5.01 -4.38 -13.92
C LEU A 91 -3.74 -4.17 -14.74
N HIS A 92 -3.53 -2.93 -15.21
CA HIS A 92 -2.33 -2.54 -15.96
C HIS A 92 -1.06 -2.72 -15.11
N GLY A 93 0.01 -3.31 -15.68
CA GLY A 93 1.26 -3.57 -14.96
C GLY A 93 1.92 -2.31 -14.37
N GLY A 94 1.79 -1.16 -15.03
CA GLY A 94 2.26 0.11 -14.48
C GLY A 94 1.50 0.55 -13.20
N ILE A 95 0.21 0.21 -13.08
CA ILE A 95 -0.56 0.45 -11.85
C ILE A 95 -0.14 -0.53 -10.75
N VAL A 96 0.13 -1.79 -11.10
CA VAL A 96 0.73 -2.76 -10.16
C VAL A 96 2.04 -2.22 -9.58
N ALA A 97 2.92 -1.69 -10.43
CA ALA A 97 4.17 -1.05 -10.01
C ALA A 97 3.92 0.14 -9.07
N SER A 98 2.97 1.02 -9.43
CA SER A 98 2.62 2.20 -8.61
C SER A 98 2.05 1.80 -7.25
N VAL A 99 1.28 0.71 -7.16
CA VAL A 99 0.72 0.20 -5.91
C VAL A 99 1.83 -0.37 -5.00
N LEU A 100 2.81 -1.06 -5.56
CA LEU A 100 3.97 -1.56 -4.81
C LEU A 100 4.82 -0.41 -4.25
N ASP A 101 5.15 0.58 -5.09
CA ASP A 101 5.90 1.78 -4.68
C ASP A 101 5.17 2.56 -3.58
N GLU A 102 3.87 2.78 -3.76
CA GLU A 102 3.02 3.45 -2.79
C GLU A 102 2.98 2.76 -1.44
N ALA A 103 2.81 1.42 -1.42
CA ALA A 103 2.78 0.65 -0.18
C ALA A 103 4.11 0.73 0.59
N MET A 104 5.23 0.74 -0.13
CA MET A 104 6.56 0.93 0.47
C MET A 104 6.73 2.35 1.02
N GLY A 105 6.23 3.36 0.31
CA GLY A 105 6.18 4.75 0.79
C GLY A 105 5.32 4.91 2.04
N ILE A 106 4.17 4.22 2.12
CA ILE A 106 3.30 4.21 3.30
C ILE A 106 4.05 3.63 4.52
N LEU A 107 4.79 2.52 4.34
CA LEU A 107 5.62 1.94 5.41
C LEU A 107 6.65 2.93 5.95
N GLN A 108 7.31 3.68 5.07
CA GLN A 108 8.23 4.73 5.50
C GLN A 108 7.52 5.84 6.26
N ASN A 109 6.39 6.32 5.75
CA ASN A 109 5.64 7.44 6.32
C ASN A 109 5.08 7.17 7.73
N VAL A 110 4.80 5.90 8.08
CA VAL A 110 4.34 5.56 9.44
C VAL A 110 5.47 5.57 10.48
N ASN A 111 6.73 5.47 10.02
CA ASN A 111 7.93 5.44 10.87
C ASN A 111 8.68 6.76 10.92
N GLN A 112 8.34 7.73 10.07
CA GLN A 112 9.15 8.94 9.93
C GLN A 112 8.48 10.18 10.51
N GLU A 113 9.26 10.99 11.19
CA GLU A 113 9.06 12.41 11.29
C GLU A 113 9.30 13.02 9.89
N ARG A 114 8.51 14.02 9.50
CA ARG A 114 8.37 14.56 8.12
C ARG A 114 9.65 15.02 7.44
N ASP A 115 10.76 15.12 8.15
CA ASP A 115 12.00 15.74 7.65
C ASP A 115 12.99 14.79 6.97
N HIS A 116 12.74 13.48 6.98
CA HIS A 116 13.64 12.46 6.45
C HIS A 116 13.04 11.66 5.28
N LEU A 117 12.55 12.37 4.25
CA LEU A 117 11.96 11.72 3.07
C LEU A 117 13.03 10.96 2.29
N ARG A 118 12.94 9.64 2.31
CA ARG A 118 13.71 8.76 1.42
C ARG A 118 13.00 8.64 0.10
N ARG A 119 13.78 8.50 -0.97
CA ARG A 119 13.27 8.36 -2.32
C ARG A 119 13.64 6.99 -2.87
N VAL A 120 12.74 6.40 -3.64
CA VAL A 120 13.04 5.16 -4.36
C VAL A 120 14.21 5.40 -5.31
N ALA A 121 15.22 4.56 -5.19
CA ALA A 121 16.40 4.55 -6.08
C ALA A 121 16.30 3.41 -7.10
N THR A 122 15.81 2.25 -6.65
CA THR A 122 15.50 1.11 -7.51
C THR A 122 14.25 0.43 -7.05
N LEU A 123 13.49 -0.12 -7.99
CA LEU A 123 12.34 -0.98 -7.75
C LEU A 123 12.37 -2.11 -8.77
N ASP A 124 12.59 -3.33 -8.31
CA ASP A 124 12.54 -4.55 -9.10
C ASP A 124 11.20 -5.25 -8.87
N ILE A 125 10.48 -5.58 -9.94
CA ILE A 125 9.12 -6.13 -9.84
C ILE A 125 9.04 -7.46 -10.56
N LYS A 126 8.40 -8.44 -9.90
CA LYS A 126 8.04 -9.72 -10.48
C LYS A 126 6.52 -9.82 -10.58
N TYR A 127 6.02 -9.96 -11.80
CA TYR A 127 4.60 -10.21 -12.09
C TYR A 127 4.38 -11.71 -12.14
N LEU A 128 3.68 -12.26 -11.15
CA LEU A 128 3.54 -13.72 -10.96
C LEU A 128 2.20 -14.24 -11.48
N LYS A 129 1.13 -13.49 -11.25
CA LYS A 129 -0.24 -13.80 -11.65
C LYS A 129 -0.96 -12.52 -12.09
N PRO A 130 -1.98 -12.60 -12.96
CA PRO A 130 -2.84 -11.46 -13.25
C PRO A 130 -3.48 -10.90 -11.97
N VAL A 131 -3.60 -9.58 -11.90
CA VAL A 131 -4.42 -8.90 -10.88
C VAL A 131 -5.78 -8.65 -11.51
N HIS A 132 -6.82 -9.29 -11.00
CA HIS A 132 -8.18 -9.19 -11.54
C HIS A 132 -8.89 -7.91 -11.08
N THR A 133 -9.75 -7.36 -11.96
CA THR A 133 -10.54 -6.15 -11.73
C THR A 133 -11.97 -6.33 -12.25
N PRO A 134 -12.98 -5.67 -11.63
CA PRO A 134 -12.90 -4.93 -10.36
C PRO A 134 -12.77 -5.89 -9.16
N ASP A 135 -11.98 -5.55 -8.16
CA ASP A 135 -11.78 -6.38 -6.96
C ASP A 135 -11.09 -5.61 -5.83
N SER A 136 -10.69 -6.32 -4.77
CA SER A 136 -9.91 -5.81 -3.66
C SER A 136 -8.55 -6.49 -3.58
N LEU A 137 -7.54 -5.69 -3.22
CA LEU A 137 -6.15 -6.13 -3.03
C LEU A 137 -5.77 -6.05 -1.57
N LEU A 138 -4.88 -6.95 -1.16
CA LEU A 138 -4.04 -6.81 0.02
C LEU A 138 -2.60 -6.56 -0.44
N VAL A 139 -2.02 -5.44 -0.04
CA VAL A 139 -0.62 -5.12 -0.33
C VAL A 139 0.12 -5.01 0.99
N THR A 140 1.16 -5.80 1.16
CA THR A 140 1.98 -5.79 2.38
C THR A 140 3.40 -5.38 2.05
N ALA A 141 3.91 -4.36 2.71
CA ALA A 141 5.29 -3.88 2.62
C ALA A 141 6.02 -4.10 3.95
N ARG A 142 7.26 -4.60 3.90
CA ARG A 142 8.10 -4.83 5.07
C ARG A 142 9.55 -4.45 4.83
N TYR A 143 10.21 -3.94 5.84
CA TYR A 143 11.67 -3.75 5.79
C TYR A 143 12.39 -5.09 5.76
N THR A 144 13.35 -5.23 4.85
CA THR A 144 14.27 -6.38 4.80
C THR A 144 15.64 -6.02 5.35
N LYS A 145 16.03 -4.75 5.22
CA LYS A 145 17.29 -4.21 5.76
C LYS A 145 17.19 -2.70 5.95
N ARG A 146 17.84 -2.19 6.98
CA ARG A 146 18.11 -0.76 7.18
C ARG A 146 19.60 -0.55 7.42
N ASP A 147 20.20 0.44 6.78
CA ASP A 147 21.64 0.74 6.91
C ASP A 147 21.88 2.23 6.65
N GLY A 148 21.97 3.00 7.71
CA GLY A 148 22.11 4.45 7.67
C GLY A 148 21.01 5.12 6.84
N ARG A 149 21.39 5.74 5.71
CA ARG A 149 20.47 6.43 4.81
C ARG A 149 19.72 5.51 3.83
N LYS A 150 19.99 4.20 3.87
CA LYS A 150 19.44 3.22 2.95
C LYS A 150 18.46 2.30 3.64
N GLU A 151 17.35 2.04 2.99
CA GLU A 151 16.33 1.09 3.41
C GLU A 151 15.95 0.18 2.24
N TRP A 152 15.98 -1.13 2.49
CA TRP A 152 15.50 -2.13 1.55
C TRP A 152 14.14 -2.60 2.03
N ILE A 153 13.18 -2.55 1.11
CA ILE A 153 11.79 -2.88 1.39
C ILE A 153 11.32 -3.91 0.38
N HIS A 154 10.69 -4.97 0.87
CA HIS A 154 9.97 -5.94 0.07
C HIS A 154 8.47 -5.68 0.17
N ALA A 155 7.74 -5.80 -0.94
CA ALA A 155 6.28 -5.74 -0.93
C ALA A 155 5.65 -6.83 -1.78
N GLU A 156 4.43 -7.24 -1.40
CA GLU A 156 3.64 -8.27 -2.09
C GLU A 156 2.23 -7.74 -2.35
N ILE A 157 1.71 -7.98 -3.56
CA ILE A 157 0.29 -7.80 -3.87
C ILE A 157 -0.39 -9.17 -3.87
N LYS A 158 -1.46 -9.27 -3.11
CA LYS A 158 -2.29 -10.47 -2.99
C LYS A 158 -3.73 -10.18 -3.37
N GLN A 159 -4.39 -11.15 -3.95
CA GLN A 159 -5.84 -11.21 -4.11
C GLN A 159 -6.39 -12.49 -3.49
N HIS A 160 -7.65 -12.43 -3.08
CA HIS A 160 -8.40 -13.59 -2.63
C HIS A 160 -9.44 -13.91 -3.70
N LEU A 161 -9.26 -15.01 -4.41
CA LEU A 161 -10.21 -15.49 -5.41
C LEU A 161 -11.30 -16.32 -4.72
N SER A 162 -12.44 -15.68 -4.43
CA SER A 162 -13.60 -16.34 -3.87
C SER A 162 -14.38 -17.08 -4.94
N HIS A 163 -14.84 -18.30 -4.64
CA HIS A 163 -15.73 -19.10 -5.48
C HIS A 163 -17.17 -19.10 -4.97
N GLY A 164 -17.51 -18.32 -3.91
CA GLY A 164 -18.84 -18.20 -3.32
C GLY A 164 -18.95 -17.11 -2.25
N GLU A 165 -20.17 -16.77 -1.83
CA GLU A 165 -20.44 -15.66 -0.92
C GLU A 165 -19.86 -15.85 0.49
N ASP A 166 -19.73 -17.09 0.96
CA ASP A 166 -19.20 -17.45 2.29
C ASP A 166 -17.74 -17.94 2.26
N ASP A 167 -17.12 -17.94 1.08
CA ASP A 167 -15.75 -18.42 0.89
C ASP A 167 -14.74 -17.31 1.16
N TYR A 168 -13.75 -17.60 2.00
CA TYR A 168 -12.61 -16.69 2.23
C TYR A 168 -11.73 -16.55 0.99
N GLY A 169 -11.91 -17.41 0.00
CA GLY A 169 -11.13 -17.44 -1.21
C GLY A 169 -9.71 -18.01 -1.03
N GLU A 170 -9.12 -18.45 -2.11
CA GLU A 170 -7.70 -18.79 -2.17
C GLU A 170 -6.87 -17.50 -2.22
N GLU A 171 -5.93 -17.32 -1.27
CA GLU A 171 -4.99 -16.21 -1.31
C GLU A 171 -3.93 -16.45 -2.38
N ILE A 172 -3.82 -15.56 -3.35
CA ILE A 172 -2.88 -15.64 -4.45
C ILE A 172 -1.92 -14.46 -4.42
N VAL A 173 -0.62 -14.70 -4.47
CA VAL A 173 0.40 -13.67 -4.70
C VAL A 173 0.44 -13.34 -6.18
N CYS A 174 0.03 -12.10 -6.51
CA CYS A 174 -0.04 -11.63 -7.89
C CYS A 174 1.26 -10.96 -8.36
N ALA A 175 1.90 -10.21 -7.48
CA ALA A 175 3.16 -9.53 -7.78
C ALA A 175 3.98 -9.33 -6.53
N THR A 176 5.30 -9.23 -6.69
CA THR A 176 6.23 -8.83 -5.63
C THR A 176 7.13 -7.70 -6.12
N GLY A 177 7.63 -6.91 -5.20
CA GLY A 177 8.61 -5.86 -5.48
C GLY A 177 9.69 -5.80 -4.40
N ASP A 178 10.92 -5.56 -4.83
CA ASP A 178 12.06 -5.29 -3.96
C ASP A 178 12.62 -3.91 -4.30
N ALA A 179 12.68 -3.01 -3.33
CA ALA A 179 13.11 -1.64 -3.55
C ALA A 179 14.24 -1.23 -2.61
N LEU A 180 15.07 -0.34 -3.12
CA LEU A 180 16.03 0.43 -2.32
C LEU A 180 15.55 1.88 -2.26
N PHE A 181 15.35 2.38 -1.05
CA PHE A 181 15.10 3.78 -0.77
C PHE A 181 16.35 4.44 -0.17
N ILE A 182 16.61 5.67 -0.58
CA ILE A 182 17.79 6.41 -0.13
C ILE A 182 17.37 7.81 0.35
N GLU A 183 17.80 8.17 1.55
CA GLU A 183 17.72 9.54 2.04
C GLU A 183 18.73 10.42 1.29
N PRO A 184 18.30 11.53 0.66
CA PRO A 184 19.19 12.44 -0.03
C PRO A 184 20.27 13.01 0.92
N LYS A 185 21.48 13.23 0.40
CA LYS A 185 22.47 13.98 1.17
C LYS A 185 22.00 15.41 1.35
N PRO A 186 22.25 16.05 2.53
CA PRO A 186 22.04 17.48 2.67
C PRO A 186 22.77 18.22 1.53
N ARG A 187 22.09 19.18 0.91
CA ARG A 187 22.77 20.06 -0.05
C ARG A 187 23.80 20.87 0.73
N THR A 188 25.07 20.59 0.56
CA THR A 188 26.14 21.51 0.93
C THR A 188 26.05 22.69 -0.04
N ASN A 189 25.55 23.83 0.42
CA ASN A 189 25.73 25.08 -0.30
C ASN A 189 27.24 25.28 -0.45
N LYS A 190 27.78 25.01 -1.65
CA LYS A 190 29.08 25.57 -2.00
C LYS A 190 28.85 27.07 -2.11
N LEU A 191 29.38 27.81 -1.14
CA LEU A 191 29.61 29.26 -1.20
C LEU A 191 30.51 29.56 -2.39
#